data_45aeae5bd3a7e4ec97f106686d3177d2
#
_entry.id   45aeae5bd3a7e4ec97f106686d3177d2
#
_cell.length_a   1.000
_cell.length_b   1.000
_cell.length_c   1.000
_cell.angle_alpha   90.00
_cell.angle_beta   90.00
_cell.angle_gamma   90.00
#
_symmetry.space_group_name_H-M   'P 1'
#
loop_
_entity.id
_entity.type
_entity.pdbx_description
1 polymer ?
#
loop_
_entity_poly.entity_id
_entity_poly.type
_entity_poly.pdbx_seq_one_letter_code
_entity_poly.pdbx_strand_id
1 'polypeptide(L)'
;MTVTDIDPRLARFEPGVRGAARDLWRRLRQGELGSIPVVLGLIAVWIYFQSANSNFLSSGNLTNLMLQIASFGTISVGVVLVLLLGEIDLSVGYVSGLAGATMAVLNVKSDWPAVWAIVAGLAVGAGIGLLQGLWVTKLRVPSFVVTLAGFLAWQGALLHVLGSTGSINVTDETITDLAGTFYSDAVGWTLAAIAIGLTVLGVIRRRRRSQAAGLVGVPLREDLFKVVVVSVGAIVAVAVFNDDRGVPLAGLIFLGFVLVTDFLTRRTVFGRHIYAVGGNAEAARRAGIRVDRVRTVVFVLASTMAAAGGILAASRVLAANQSSGGGDILLNSIAAAVIGGTSLFGGRGSAWSALLGALVIGSIANGMDLIGQKSDIKFMVTGAVLLLAATIDAVSRRGRLASGRA
;
A
#
# COMPACT_ATOMS: atom_id res chain seq x y z
N MET A 1 17.45 -48.31 -1.77
CA MET A 1 16.76 -47.14 -1.29
C MET A 1 15.31 -47.28 -1.67
N THR A 2 14.47 -47.61 -0.73
CA THR A 2 13.03 -47.81 -0.95
C THR A 2 12.33 -46.44 -0.98
N VAL A 3 11.29 -46.32 -1.81
CA VAL A 3 10.53 -45.06 -2.11
C VAL A 3 9.84 -44.43 -0.89
N THR A 4 10.10 -44.93 0.30
CA THR A 4 9.46 -44.51 1.57
C THR A 4 10.15 -43.36 2.32
N ASP A 5 11.32 -42.88 1.87
CA ASP A 5 12.09 -41.84 2.57
C ASP A 5 12.02 -40.43 1.96
N ILE A 6 11.05 -40.18 1.09
CA ILE A 6 10.83 -38.84 0.58
C ILE A 6 10.06 -38.04 1.63
N ASP A 7 10.67 -36.93 2.13
CA ASP A 7 10.01 -35.99 3.01
C ASP A 7 8.56 -35.74 2.54
N PRO A 8 7.56 -35.98 3.39
CA PRO A 8 6.15 -35.79 3.03
C PRO A 8 5.83 -34.40 2.48
N ARG A 9 6.73 -33.42 2.69
CA ARG A 9 6.64 -32.05 2.16
C ARG A 9 7.00 -31.97 0.67
N LEU A 10 7.79 -32.94 0.15
CA LEU A 10 8.21 -33.03 -1.26
C LEU A 10 7.31 -33.95 -2.10
N ALA A 11 6.49 -34.78 -1.48
CA ALA A 11 5.83 -35.90 -2.12
C ALA A 11 4.41 -35.65 -2.66
N ARG A 12 3.89 -34.40 -2.75
CA ARG A 12 2.49 -34.18 -3.16
C ARG A 12 2.30 -33.04 -4.12
N PHE A 13 2.77 -33.20 -5.34
CA PHE A 13 2.20 -32.52 -6.50
C PHE A 13 1.26 -33.50 -7.23
N GLU A 14 -0.03 -33.52 -6.90
CA GLU A 14 -1.03 -34.17 -7.77
C GLU A 14 -1.24 -33.26 -9.00
N PRO A 15 -0.91 -33.73 -10.21
CA PRO A 15 -1.15 -32.94 -11.42
C PRO A 15 -2.65 -32.88 -11.71
N GLY A 16 -3.19 -31.69 -12.02
CA GLY A 16 -4.57 -31.50 -12.49
C GLY A 16 -5.40 -30.50 -11.68
N VAL A 17 -6.54 -30.10 -12.22
CA VAL A 17 -7.47 -29.13 -11.62
C VAL A 17 -7.97 -29.59 -10.24
N ARG A 18 -8.16 -30.90 -10.05
CA ARG A 18 -8.55 -31.47 -8.73
C ARG A 18 -7.43 -31.36 -7.69
N GLY A 19 -6.17 -31.52 -8.08
CA GLY A 19 -5.02 -31.32 -7.20
C GLY A 19 -4.89 -29.86 -6.81
N ALA A 20 -5.04 -28.94 -7.76
CA ALA A 20 -5.03 -27.49 -7.48
C ALA A 20 -6.17 -27.06 -6.55
N ALA A 21 -7.38 -27.61 -6.72
CA ALA A 21 -8.52 -27.33 -5.84
C ALA A 21 -8.30 -27.88 -4.42
N ARG A 22 -7.71 -29.08 -4.28
CA ARG A 22 -7.34 -29.65 -2.98
C ARG A 22 -6.22 -28.84 -2.29
N ASP A 23 -5.22 -28.39 -3.04
CA ASP A 23 -4.16 -27.54 -2.50
C ASP A 23 -4.68 -26.17 -2.09
N LEU A 24 -5.58 -25.57 -2.87
CA LEU A 24 -6.29 -24.36 -2.51
C LEU A 24 -7.11 -24.55 -1.23
N TRP A 25 -7.90 -25.63 -1.14
CA TRP A 25 -8.69 -25.96 0.05
C TRP A 25 -7.82 -26.23 1.27
N ARG A 26 -6.65 -26.86 1.09
CA ARG A 26 -5.67 -27.08 2.16
C ARG A 26 -5.07 -25.77 2.65
N ARG A 27 -4.66 -24.87 1.73
CA ARG A 27 -4.17 -23.52 2.05
C ARG A 27 -5.24 -22.69 2.75
N LEU A 28 -6.49 -22.80 2.32
CA LEU A 28 -7.66 -22.19 2.97
C LEU A 28 -7.80 -22.68 4.43
N ARG A 29 -7.76 -24.00 4.66
CA ARG A 29 -7.80 -24.58 6.02
C ARG A 29 -6.58 -24.27 6.88
N GLN A 30 -5.42 -24.08 6.26
CA GLN A 30 -4.16 -23.76 6.95
C GLN A 30 -3.97 -22.26 7.23
N GLY A 31 -4.93 -21.42 6.85
CA GLY A 31 -4.85 -19.96 7.00
C GLY A 31 -3.81 -19.29 6.09
N GLU A 32 -3.34 -19.99 5.04
CA GLU A 32 -2.42 -19.45 4.02
C GLU A 32 -3.21 -18.88 2.84
N LEU A 33 -4.13 -17.96 3.13
CA LEU A 33 -5.07 -17.42 2.13
C LEU A 33 -4.38 -16.49 1.12
N GLY A 34 -3.22 -15.92 1.45
CA GLY A 34 -2.53 -14.94 0.60
C GLY A 34 -3.45 -13.78 0.20
N SER A 35 -3.33 -13.33 -1.04
CA SER A 35 -4.16 -12.23 -1.59
C SER A 35 -5.51 -12.71 -2.17
N ILE A 36 -5.79 -14.01 -2.19
CA ILE A 36 -6.99 -14.56 -2.85
C ILE A 36 -8.30 -13.99 -2.30
N PRO A 37 -8.54 -13.93 -0.97
CA PRO A 37 -9.77 -13.35 -0.43
C PRO A 37 -9.94 -11.88 -0.80
N VAL A 38 -8.84 -11.13 -0.86
CA VAL A 38 -8.85 -9.70 -1.22
C VAL A 38 -9.28 -9.52 -2.67
N VAL A 39 -8.73 -10.34 -3.58
CA VAL A 39 -9.09 -10.31 -5.01
C VAL A 39 -10.55 -10.73 -5.22
N LEU A 40 -11.00 -11.77 -4.54
CA LEU A 40 -12.42 -12.20 -4.60
C LEU A 40 -13.34 -11.11 -4.03
N GLY A 41 -12.96 -10.48 -2.93
CA GLY A 41 -13.68 -9.34 -2.36
C GLY A 41 -13.75 -8.16 -3.32
N LEU A 42 -12.64 -7.82 -4.00
CA LEU A 42 -12.61 -6.77 -5.01
C LEU A 42 -13.56 -7.09 -6.18
N ILE A 43 -13.53 -8.29 -6.68
CA ILE A 43 -14.43 -8.75 -7.77
C ILE A 43 -15.89 -8.63 -7.31
N ALA A 44 -16.23 -9.08 -6.11
CA ALA A 44 -17.59 -8.98 -5.56
C ALA A 44 -18.05 -7.52 -5.45
N VAL A 45 -17.19 -6.63 -4.94
CA VAL A 45 -17.43 -5.18 -4.87
C VAL A 45 -17.68 -4.59 -6.26
N TRP A 46 -16.86 -4.96 -7.26
CA TRP A 46 -17.00 -4.47 -8.62
C TRP A 46 -18.28 -4.96 -9.29
N ILE A 47 -18.65 -6.22 -9.11
CA ILE A 47 -19.93 -6.77 -9.61
C ILE A 47 -21.11 -6.04 -8.97
N TYR A 48 -21.08 -5.83 -7.66
CA TYR A 48 -22.15 -5.14 -6.94
C TYR A 48 -22.33 -3.70 -7.44
N PHE A 49 -21.26 -2.89 -7.45
CA PHE A 49 -21.40 -1.49 -7.86
C PHE A 49 -21.67 -1.32 -9.35
N GLN A 50 -21.15 -2.19 -10.22
CA GLN A 50 -21.51 -2.20 -11.64
C GLN A 50 -22.97 -2.56 -11.87
N SER A 51 -23.55 -3.44 -11.07
CA SER A 51 -25.00 -3.74 -11.16
C SER A 51 -25.86 -2.62 -10.61
N ALA A 52 -25.37 -1.85 -9.64
CA ALA A 52 -26.07 -0.72 -9.04
C ALA A 52 -25.95 0.58 -9.86
N ASN A 53 -24.83 0.76 -10.57
CA ASN A 53 -24.58 1.92 -11.43
C ASN A 53 -23.68 1.52 -12.60
N SER A 54 -24.21 1.58 -13.83
CA SER A 54 -23.51 1.18 -15.06
C SER A 54 -22.23 1.99 -15.35
N ASN A 55 -22.09 3.17 -14.75
CA ASN A 55 -20.90 4.01 -14.92
C ASN A 55 -19.72 3.57 -14.02
N PHE A 56 -19.92 2.62 -13.10
CA PHE A 56 -18.87 2.24 -12.14
C PHE A 56 -17.60 1.72 -12.84
N LEU A 57 -17.72 0.86 -13.85
CA LEU A 57 -16.57 0.35 -14.63
C LEU A 57 -16.27 1.19 -15.87
N SER A 58 -16.84 2.40 -16.01
CA SER A 58 -16.45 3.30 -17.11
C SER A 58 -14.99 3.74 -16.97
N SER A 59 -14.33 3.97 -18.10
CA SER A 59 -12.92 4.39 -18.16
C SER A 59 -12.68 5.66 -17.35
N GLY A 60 -13.56 6.65 -17.50
CA GLY A 60 -13.49 7.91 -16.74
C GLY A 60 -13.60 7.71 -15.23
N ASN A 61 -14.50 6.82 -14.77
CA ASN A 61 -14.60 6.52 -13.33
C ASN A 61 -13.39 5.75 -12.82
N LEU A 62 -12.90 4.75 -13.56
CA LEU A 62 -11.71 3.98 -13.14
C LEU A 62 -10.44 4.84 -13.14
N THR A 63 -10.30 5.80 -14.06
CA THR A 63 -9.22 6.80 -14.02
C THR A 63 -9.33 7.69 -12.79
N ASN A 64 -10.54 8.20 -12.48
CA ASN A 64 -10.77 8.98 -11.27
C ASN A 64 -10.54 8.16 -9.99
N LEU A 65 -10.94 6.89 -9.97
CA LEU A 65 -10.63 5.97 -8.88
C LEU A 65 -9.11 5.86 -8.67
N MET A 66 -8.31 5.74 -9.74
CA MET A 66 -6.85 5.69 -9.63
C MET A 66 -6.29 6.98 -8.99
N LEU A 67 -6.80 8.16 -9.38
CA LEU A 67 -6.41 9.44 -8.76
C LEU A 67 -6.80 9.50 -7.27
N GLN A 68 -7.96 8.96 -6.91
CA GLN A 68 -8.40 8.90 -5.51
C GLN A 68 -7.49 8.02 -4.67
N ILE A 69 -7.18 6.81 -5.15
CA ILE A 69 -6.37 5.86 -4.40
C ILE A 69 -4.89 6.21 -4.38
N ALA A 70 -4.39 7.00 -5.32
CA ALA A 70 -2.97 7.35 -5.38
C ALA A 70 -2.49 8.07 -4.11
N SER A 71 -3.30 8.97 -3.54
CA SER A 71 -2.94 9.72 -2.34
C SER A 71 -2.92 8.82 -1.09
N PHE A 72 -4.06 8.25 -0.68
CA PHE A 72 -4.11 7.44 0.52
C PHE A 72 -3.42 6.07 0.35
N GLY A 73 -3.32 5.55 -0.89
CA GLY A 73 -2.53 4.37 -1.21
C GLY A 73 -1.04 4.59 -0.98
N THR A 74 -0.50 5.76 -1.34
CA THR A 74 0.89 6.13 -1.02
C THR A 74 1.13 6.17 0.48
N ILE A 75 0.21 6.75 1.25
CA ILE A 75 0.24 6.70 2.73
C ILE A 75 0.20 5.24 3.22
N SER A 76 -0.68 4.42 2.62
CA SER A 76 -0.82 3.00 2.96
C SER A 76 0.47 2.20 2.76
N VAL A 77 1.30 2.53 1.75
CA VAL A 77 2.63 1.90 1.58
C VAL A 77 3.50 2.16 2.82
N GLY A 78 3.47 3.37 3.37
CA GLY A 78 4.14 3.71 4.63
C GLY A 78 3.57 2.92 5.82
N VAL A 79 2.24 2.85 5.92
CA VAL A 79 1.55 2.07 6.96
C VAL A 79 1.93 0.59 6.89
N VAL A 80 2.05 0.00 5.70
CA VAL A 80 2.52 -1.39 5.53
C VAL A 80 3.89 -1.58 6.18
N LEU A 81 4.84 -0.66 6.00
CA LEU A 81 6.17 -0.77 6.61
C LEU A 81 6.11 -0.78 8.14
N VAL A 82 5.28 0.09 8.74
CA VAL A 82 5.10 0.16 10.20
C VAL A 82 4.41 -1.10 10.72
N LEU A 83 3.36 -1.56 10.05
CA LEU A 83 2.66 -2.80 10.40
C LEU A 83 3.57 -4.03 10.27
N LEU A 84 4.48 -4.08 9.30
CA LEU A 84 5.48 -5.16 9.20
C LEU A 84 6.36 -5.28 10.44
N LEU A 85 6.61 -4.18 11.16
CA LEU A 85 7.30 -4.20 12.46
C LEU A 85 6.42 -4.64 13.64
N GLY A 86 5.10 -4.73 13.44
CA GLY A 86 4.11 -4.92 14.51
C GLY A 86 3.86 -3.65 15.31
N GLU A 87 4.18 -2.48 14.74
CA GLU A 87 3.92 -1.17 15.31
C GLU A 87 2.67 -0.53 14.66
N ILE A 88 2.09 0.46 15.30
CA ILE A 88 0.93 1.20 14.78
C ILE A 88 1.27 2.68 14.75
N ASP A 89 1.01 3.34 13.63
CA ASP A 89 1.14 4.78 13.47
C ASP A 89 -0.23 5.41 13.15
N LEU A 90 -0.79 6.10 14.14
CA LEU A 90 -2.07 6.79 14.01
C LEU A 90 -1.92 8.24 13.51
N SER A 91 -0.69 8.74 13.40
CA SER A 91 -0.44 10.13 13.02
C SER A 91 -0.36 10.37 11.52
N VAL A 92 -0.20 9.31 10.71
CA VAL A 92 0.07 9.40 9.26
C VAL A 92 -0.95 10.26 8.50
N GLY A 93 -2.20 10.32 8.97
CA GLY A 93 -3.22 11.18 8.41
C GLY A 93 -2.82 12.64 8.51
N TYR A 94 -2.65 13.17 9.73
CA TYR A 94 -2.28 14.58 9.91
C TYR A 94 -0.84 14.90 9.53
N VAL A 95 0.08 13.93 9.53
CA VAL A 95 1.39 14.10 8.89
C VAL A 95 1.22 14.43 7.40
N SER A 96 0.32 13.72 6.71
CA SER A 96 0.03 13.99 5.30
C SER A 96 -0.57 15.37 5.09
N GLY A 97 -1.55 15.74 5.92
CA GLY A 97 -2.19 17.06 5.86
C GLY A 97 -1.23 18.20 6.14
N LEU A 98 -0.41 18.08 7.19
CA LEU A 98 0.59 19.08 7.55
C LEU A 98 1.66 19.27 6.48
N ALA A 99 2.13 18.16 5.86
CA ALA A 99 3.09 18.24 4.76
C ALA A 99 2.51 18.94 3.53
N GLY A 100 1.27 18.60 3.13
CA GLY A 100 0.56 19.27 2.05
C GLY A 100 0.31 20.75 2.34
N ALA A 101 -0.08 21.09 3.57
CA ALA A 101 -0.30 22.47 3.98
C ALA A 101 1.03 23.27 4.02
N THR A 102 2.12 22.67 4.53
CA THR A 102 3.44 23.32 4.52
C THR A 102 3.89 23.63 3.10
N MET A 103 3.76 22.66 2.18
CA MET A 103 4.04 22.87 0.76
C MET A 103 3.20 24.02 0.20
N ALA A 104 1.87 24.01 0.44
CA ALA A 104 0.95 25.04 -0.08
C ALA A 104 1.26 26.44 0.47
N VAL A 105 1.55 26.55 1.78
CA VAL A 105 1.92 27.82 2.40
C VAL A 105 3.22 28.38 1.85
N LEU A 106 4.27 27.55 1.75
CA LEU A 106 5.56 27.98 1.22
C LEU A 106 5.47 28.39 -0.25
N ASN A 107 4.72 27.67 -1.07
CA ASN A 107 4.55 28.02 -2.48
C ASN A 107 3.69 29.27 -2.66
N VAL A 108 2.49 29.33 -2.04
CA VAL A 108 1.48 30.35 -2.34
C VAL A 108 1.67 31.63 -1.52
N LYS A 109 2.07 31.53 -0.23
CA LYS A 109 2.22 32.72 0.65
C LYS A 109 3.65 33.24 0.72
N SER A 110 4.63 32.37 0.51
CA SER A 110 6.06 32.74 0.63
C SER A 110 6.79 32.73 -0.71
N ASP A 111 6.06 32.52 -1.81
CA ASP A 111 6.56 32.52 -3.20
C ASP A 111 7.77 31.56 -3.43
N TRP A 112 7.81 30.46 -2.70
CA TRP A 112 8.84 29.46 -2.92
C TRP A 112 8.60 28.71 -4.24
N PRO A 113 9.67 28.42 -5.03
CA PRO A 113 9.55 27.55 -6.17
C PRO A 113 8.94 26.19 -5.76
N ALA A 114 8.03 25.68 -6.57
CA ALA A 114 7.25 24.45 -6.29
C ALA A 114 8.11 23.27 -5.83
N VAL A 115 9.25 23.04 -6.50
CA VAL A 115 10.15 21.93 -6.17
C VAL A 115 10.66 22.02 -4.72
N TRP A 116 11.05 23.23 -4.27
CA TRP A 116 11.53 23.42 -2.90
C TRP A 116 10.40 23.36 -1.87
N ALA A 117 9.21 23.83 -2.23
CA ALA A 117 8.02 23.67 -1.39
C ALA A 117 7.65 22.18 -1.20
N ILE A 118 7.71 21.37 -2.28
CA ILE A 118 7.51 19.91 -2.22
C ILE A 118 8.58 19.27 -1.32
N VAL A 119 9.87 19.60 -1.53
CA VAL A 119 10.96 19.06 -0.71
C VAL A 119 10.79 19.42 0.76
N ALA A 120 10.36 20.65 1.07
CA ALA A 120 10.06 21.07 2.45
C ALA A 120 8.92 20.26 3.07
N GLY A 121 7.82 20.03 2.33
CA GLY A 121 6.73 19.14 2.78
C GLY A 121 7.20 17.72 3.08
N LEU A 122 8.03 17.14 2.20
CA LEU A 122 8.62 15.82 2.42
C LEU A 122 9.58 15.82 3.62
N ALA A 123 10.36 16.87 3.80
CA ALA A 123 11.28 17.04 4.94
C ALA A 123 10.53 17.14 6.28
N VAL A 124 9.37 17.81 6.30
CA VAL A 124 8.47 17.83 7.47
C VAL A 124 8.04 16.41 7.83
N GLY A 125 7.59 15.62 6.86
CA GLY A 125 7.24 14.21 7.09
C GLY A 125 8.42 13.40 7.63
N ALA A 126 9.60 13.51 7.00
CA ALA A 126 10.80 12.81 7.44
C ALA A 126 11.23 13.22 8.86
N GLY A 127 11.17 14.51 9.18
CA GLY A 127 11.47 15.06 10.51
C GLY A 127 10.52 14.53 11.59
N ILE A 128 9.22 14.51 11.29
CA ILE A 128 8.22 13.92 12.18
C ILE A 128 8.47 12.44 12.41
N GLY A 129 8.72 11.67 11.33
CA GLY A 129 9.04 10.24 11.45
C GLY A 129 10.31 9.99 12.28
N LEU A 130 11.33 10.83 12.11
CA LEU A 130 12.54 10.76 12.94
C LEU A 130 12.23 11.04 14.41
N LEU A 131 11.48 12.10 14.70
CA LEU A 131 11.06 12.47 16.05
C LEU A 131 10.29 11.31 16.71
N GLN A 132 9.26 10.80 16.08
CA GLN A 132 8.45 9.68 16.58
C GLN A 132 9.29 8.40 16.74
N GLY A 133 10.10 8.07 15.73
CA GLY A 133 11.00 6.92 15.78
C GLY A 133 11.99 7.00 16.95
N LEU A 134 12.53 8.17 17.27
CA LEU A 134 13.39 8.38 18.43
C LEU A 134 12.63 8.23 19.75
N TRP A 135 11.40 8.77 19.87
CA TRP A 135 10.55 8.59 21.06
C TRP A 135 10.28 7.11 21.33
N VAL A 136 9.89 6.36 20.31
CA VAL A 136 9.62 4.93 20.43
C VAL A 136 10.86 4.14 20.81
N THR A 137 12.02 4.47 20.23
CA THR A 137 13.22 3.64 20.38
C THR A 137 14.09 4.04 21.55
N LYS A 138 14.28 5.34 21.81
CA LYS A 138 15.15 5.85 22.87
C LYS A 138 14.43 5.99 24.21
N LEU A 139 13.22 6.54 24.19
CA LEU A 139 12.42 6.71 25.39
C LEU A 139 11.55 5.48 25.68
N ARG A 140 11.49 4.50 24.74
CA ARG A 140 10.73 3.25 24.87
C ARG A 140 9.24 3.45 25.15
N VAL A 141 8.68 4.57 24.68
CA VAL A 141 7.25 4.80 24.74
C VAL A 141 6.56 3.94 23.67
N PRO A 142 5.45 3.24 23.98
CA PRO A 142 4.71 2.47 22.99
C PRO A 142 4.33 3.32 21.76
N SER A 143 4.50 2.77 20.56
CA SER A 143 4.31 3.52 19.30
C SER A 143 2.92 4.13 19.18
N PHE A 144 1.87 3.38 19.57
CA PHE A 144 0.51 3.88 19.48
C PHE A 144 0.27 5.13 20.36
N VAL A 145 0.96 5.22 21.53
CA VAL A 145 0.86 6.41 22.41
C VAL A 145 1.55 7.61 21.76
N VAL A 146 2.78 7.38 21.23
CA VAL A 146 3.55 8.43 20.55
C VAL A 146 2.78 8.98 19.35
N THR A 147 2.23 8.08 18.54
CA THR A 147 1.55 8.46 17.30
C THR A 147 0.14 9.00 17.54
N LEU A 148 -0.55 8.57 18.62
CA LEU A 148 -1.81 9.18 19.04
C LEU A 148 -1.58 10.62 19.55
N ALA A 149 -0.55 10.83 20.35
CA ALA A 149 -0.14 12.19 20.73
C ALA A 149 0.25 13.03 19.50
N GLY A 150 0.99 12.42 18.56
CA GLY A 150 1.32 13.01 17.27
C GLY A 150 0.10 13.36 16.43
N PHE A 151 -0.93 12.51 16.41
CA PHE A 151 -2.18 12.80 15.71
C PHE A 151 -2.77 14.15 16.12
N LEU A 152 -2.86 14.42 17.44
CA LEU A 152 -3.36 15.70 17.96
C LEU A 152 -2.38 16.84 17.72
N ALA A 153 -1.08 16.60 17.94
CA ALA A 153 -0.05 17.63 17.77
C ALA A 153 0.07 18.10 16.32
N TRP A 154 0.05 17.16 15.36
CA TRP A 154 0.17 17.51 13.94
C TRP A 154 -1.13 18.10 13.38
N GLN A 155 -2.29 17.75 13.95
CA GLN A 155 -3.54 18.47 13.68
C GLN A 155 -3.42 19.94 14.12
N GLY A 156 -2.95 20.20 15.34
CA GLY A 156 -2.71 21.55 15.83
C GLY A 156 -1.69 22.31 14.98
N ALA A 157 -0.60 21.65 14.58
CA ALA A 157 0.41 22.24 13.69
C ALA A 157 -0.16 22.54 12.29
N LEU A 158 -1.00 21.68 11.73
CA LEU A 158 -1.72 21.94 10.47
C LEU A 158 -2.55 23.22 10.56
N LEU A 159 -3.37 23.35 11.62
CA LEU A 159 -4.19 24.55 11.83
C LEU A 159 -3.34 25.81 11.98
N HIS A 160 -2.22 25.71 12.70
CA HIS A 160 -1.28 26.81 12.89
C HIS A 160 -0.64 27.25 11.57
N VAL A 161 -0.18 26.31 10.75
CA VAL A 161 0.46 26.57 9.44
C VAL A 161 -0.53 27.21 8.47
N LEU A 162 -1.78 26.74 8.41
CA LEU A 162 -2.82 27.33 7.57
C LEU A 162 -3.22 28.72 8.02
N GLY A 163 -3.16 28.99 9.32
CA GLY A 163 -3.55 30.28 9.92
C GLY A 163 -5.03 30.58 9.83
N SER A 164 -5.39 31.87 9.88
CA SER A 164 -6.78 32.34 9.90
C SER A 164 -7.57 32.05 8.62
N THR A 165 -6.90 31.85 7.48
CA THR A 165 -7.55 31.54 6.21
C THR A 165 -8.19 30.16 6.18
N GLY A 166 -7.67 29.21 6.97
CA GLY A 166 -8.17 27.85 7.08
C GLY A 166 -8.06 26.97 5.83
N SER A 167 -7.81 27.57 4.66
CA SER A 167 -7.61 26.90 3.38
C SER A 167 -6.69 27.71 2.48
N ILE A 168 -5.88 27.04 1.68
CA ILE A 168 -4.98 27.63 0.70
C ILE A 168 -5.16 26.88 -0.62
N ASN A 169 -5.55 27.61 -1.66
CA ASN A 169 -5.66 27.06 -3.02
C ASN A 169 -4.25 26.98 -3.63
N VAL A 170 -3.95 25.84 -4.23
CA VAL A 170 -2.71 25.59 -4.94
C VAL A 170 -2.95 25.81 -6.43
N THR A 171 -2.21 26.74 -7.01
CA THR A 171 -2.36 27.15 -8.41
C THR A 171 -1.10 26.93 -9.25
N ASP A 172 0.03 26.61 -8.61
CA ASP A 172 1.29 26.34 -9.30
C ASP A 172 1.19 25.04 -10.15
N GLU A 173 1.45 25.17 -11.44
CA GLU A 173 1.31 24.07 -12.41
C GLU A 173 2.16 22.86 -12.03
N THR A 174 3.40 23.04 -11.52
CA THR A 174 4.27 21.94 -11.13
C THR A 174 3.64 21.09 -10.04
N ILE A 175 2.91 21.71 -9.09
CA ILE A 175 2.24 20.98 -8.01
C ILE A 175 0.93 20.38 -8.50
N THR A 176 0.13 21.13 -9.23
CA THR A 176 -1.18 20.65 -9.73
C THR A 176 -1.03 19.54 -10.74
N ASP A 177 0.03 19.54 -11.51
CA ASP A 177 0.37 18.51 -12.51
C ASP A 177 0.72 17.14 -11.90
N LEU A 178 1.09 17.08 -10.63
CA LEU A 178 1.31 15.77 -9.98
C LEU A 178 0.07 14.86 -10.04
N ALA A 179 -1.13 15.45 -9.99
CA ALA A 179 -2.39 14.71 -10.15
C ALA A 179 -3.15 15.10 -11.42
N GLY A 180 -2.78 16.20 -12.08
CA GLY A 180 -3.40 16.72 -13.29
C GLY A 180 -2.82 16.19 -14.59
N THR A 181 -1.60 15.66 -14.59
CA THR A 181 -0.94 15.16 -15.80
C THR A 181 -1.39 13.75 -16.16
N PHE A 182 -1.72 13.58 -17.44
CA PHE A 182 -2.02 12.30 -18.07
C PHE A 182 -1.10 12.08 -19.26
N TYR A 183 -0.49 10.91 -19.32
CA TYR A 183 0.43 10.57 -20.42
C TYR A 183 -0.34 9.98 -21.60
N SER A 184 0.17 10.27 -22.80
CA SER A 184 -0.40 9.78 -24.05
C SER A 184 -0.42 8.26 -24.16
N ASP A 185 -1.27 7.74 -25.05
CA ASP A 185 -1.46 6.33 -25.35
C ASP A 185 -0.13 5.61 -25.64
N ALA A 186 0.75 6.26 -26.41
CA ALA A 186 2.07 5.69 -26.74
C ALA A 186 2.92 5.44 -25.49
N VAL A 187 2.88 6.38 -24.51
CA VAL A 187 3.57 6.21 -23.23
C VAL A 187 2.94 5.07 -22.44
N GLY A 188 1.60 5.02 -22.38
CA GLY A 188 0.86 3.96 -21.70
C GLY A 188 1.25 2.57 -22.22
N TRP A 189 1.18 2.36 -23.53
CA TRP A 189 1.56 1.07 -24.14
C TRP A 189 3.04 0.74 -23.97
N THR A 190 3.92 1.75 -24.00
CA THR A 190 5.35 1.57 -23.74
C THR A 190 5.58 1.07 -22.29
N LEU A 191 4.90 1.67 -21.31
CA LEU A 191 4.98 1.24 -19.91
C LEU A 191 4.45 -0.19 -19.72
N ALA A 192 3.34 -0.56 -20.38
CA ALA A 192 2.85 -1.93 -20.37
C ALA A 192 3.87 -2.92 -20.97
N ALA A 193 4.44 -2.59 -22.13
CA ALA A 193 5.47 -3.41 -22.77
C ALA A 193 6.71 -3.58 -21.88
N ILE A 194 7.17 -2.52 -21.21
CA ILE A 194 8.27 -2.58 -20.24
C ILE A 194 7.91 -3.49 -19.05
N ALA A 195 6.73 -3.35 -18.46
CA ALA A 195 6.29 -4.17 -17.32
C ALA A 195 6.22 -5.66 -17.68
N ILE A 196 5.67 -5.98 -18.85
CA ILE A 196 5.60 -7.35 -19.39
C ILE A 196 7.01 -7.87 -19.66
N GLY A 197 7.84 -7.10 -20.38
CA GLY A 197 9.21 -7.48 -20.71
C GLY A 197 10.07 -7.74 -19.47
N LEU A 198 10.00 -6.88 -18.47
CA LEU A 198 10.72 -7.07 -17.18
C LEU A 198 10.23 -8.32 -16.43
N THR A 199 8.93 -8.62 -16.49
CA THR A 199 8.36 -9.83 -15.87
C THR A 199 8.88 -11.08 -16.56
N VAL A 200 8.82 -11.14 -17.91
CA VAL A 200 9.33 -12.25 -18.71
C VAL A 200 10.84 -12.44 -18.49
N LEU A 201 11.61 -11.35 -18.53
CA LEU A 201 13.05 -11.39 -18.30
C LEU A 201 13.38 -11.89 -16.89
N GLY A 202 12.60 -11.47 -15.89
CA GLY A 202 12.71 -11.94 -14.50
C GLY A 202 12.50 -13.44 -14.39
N VAL A 203 11.49 -13.97 -15.06
CA VAL A 203 11.19 -15.42 -15.13
C VAL A 203 12.34 -16.18 -15.82
N ILE A 204 12.80 -15.70 -16.97
CA ILE A 204 13.90 -16.34 -17.72
C ILE A 204 15.18 -16.37 -16.87
N ARG A 205 15.56 -15.23 -16.26
CA ARG A 205 16.74 -15.15 -15.40
C ARG A 205 16.66 -16.08 -14.20
N ARG A 206 15.47 -16.18 -13.56
CA ARG A 206 15.26 -17.09 -12.44
C ARG A 206 15.43 -18.54 -12.88
N ARG A 207 14.84 -18.96 -14.02
CA ARG A 207 14.96 -20.30 -14.54
C ARG A 207 16.40 -20.67 -14.88
N ARG A 208 17.11 -19.79 -15.58
CA ARG A 208 18.53 -20.02 -15.91
C ARG A 208 19.38 -20.19 -14.66
N ARG A 209 19.15 -19.37 -13.61
CA ARG A 209 19.86 -19.49 -12.32
C ARG A 209 19.54 -20.79 -11.58
N SER A 210 18.28 -21.22 -11.55
CA SER A 210 17.87 -22.49 -10.94
C SER A 210 18.51 -23.69 -11.66
N GLN A 211 18.51 -23.68 -13.00
CA GLN A 211 19.16 -24.72 -13.81
C GLN A 211 20.68 -24.75 -13.59
N ALA A 212 21.34 -23.61 -13.61
CA ALA A 212 22.79 -23.51 -13.36
C ALA A 212 23.19 -23.97 -11.94
N ALA A 213 22.26 -23.86 -10.96
CA ALA A 213 22.46 -24.33 -9.60
C ALA A 213 22.02 -25.76 -9.35
N GLY A 214 21.59 -26.50 -10.39
CA GLY A 214 21.09 -27.89 -10.27
C GLY A 214 19.80 -28.02 -9.44
N LEU A 215 19.05 -26.90 -9.22
CA LEU A 215 17.84 -26.89 -8.43
C LEU A 215 16.62 -27.27 -9.26
N VAL A 216 15.67 -28.00 -8.65
CA VAL A 216 14.36 -28.24 -9.27
C VAL A 216 13.64 -26.91 -9.44
N GLY A 217 13.45 -26.51 -10.69
CA GLY A 217 12.79 -25.23 -11.03
C GLY A 217 11.33 -25.21 -10.65
N VAL A 218 10.79 -24.01 -10.48
CA VAL A 218 9.34 -23.81 -10.32
C VAL A 218 8.60 -24.33 -11.56
N PRO A 219 7.45 -24.99 -11.41
CA PRO A 219 6.66 -25.48 -12.54
C PRO A 219 6.39 -24.39 -13.59
N LEU A 220 6.51 -24.75 -14.88
CA LEU A 220 6.30 -23.78 -15.99
C LEU A 220 4.94 -23.08 -15.90
N ARG A 221 3.91 -23.78 -15.47
CA ARG A 221 2.55 -23.26 -15.31
C ARG A 221 2.47 -22.06 -14.35
N GLU A 222 3.23 -22.09 -13.25
CA GLU A 222 3.22 -20.98 -12.27
C GLU A 222 3.92 -19.73 -12.83
N ASP A 223 5.00 -19.94 -13.59
CA ASP A 223 5.68 -18.86 -14.28
C ASP A 223 4.80 -18.25 -15.37
N LEU A 224 4.16 -19.12 -16.17
CA LEU A 224 3.23 -18.69 -17.22
C LEU A 224 2.03 -17.95 -16.61
N PHE A 225 1.44 -18.48 -15.55
CA PHE A 225 0.33 -17.83 -14.84
C PHE A 225 0.71 -16.43 -14.38
N LYS A 226 1.91 -16.27 -13.77
CA LYS A 226 2.40 -14.97 -13.35
C LYS A 226 2.55 -14.00 -14.53
N VAL A 227 3.15 -14.44 -15.63
CA VAL A 227 3.31 -13.61 -16.83
C VAL A 227 1.94 -13.21 -17.39
N VAL A 228 1.01 -14.16 -17.51
CA VAL A 228 -0.35 -13.88 -18.01
C VAL A 228 -1.08 -12.88 -17.12
N VAL A 229 -1.07 -13.06 -15.79
CA VAL A 229 -1.76 -12.14 -14.86
C VAL A 229 -1.20 -10.73 -14.96
N VAL A 230 0.14 -10.57 -14.99
CA VAL A 230 0.77 -9.24 -15.11
C VAL A 230 0.50 -8.64 -16.48
N SER A 231 0.56 -9.42 -17.55
CA SER A 231 0.30 -8.94 -18.91
C SER A 231 -1.15 -8.50 -19.08
N VAL A 232 -2.11 -9.32 -18.68
CA VAL A 232 -3.53 -8.97 -18.74
C VAL A 232 -3.83 -7.74 -17.88
N GLY A 233 -3.31 -7.69 -16.66
CA GLY A 233 -3.49 -6.54 -15.77
C GLY A 233 -2.92 -5.25 -16.35
N ALA A 234 -1.71 -5.28 -16.91
CA ALA A 234 -1.08 -4.10 -17.53
C ALA A 234 -1.85 -3.66 -18.80
N ILE A 235 -2.22 -4.59 -19.67
CA ILE A 235 -2.96 -4.30 -20.90
C ILE A 235 -4.32 -3.69 -20.58
N VAL A 236 -5.08 -4.31 -19.66
CA VAL A 236 -6.41 -3.81 -19.26
C VAL A 236 -6.31 -2.43 -18.62
N ALA A 237 -5.36 -2.23 -17.71
CA ALA A 237 -5.19 -0.93 -17.05
C ALA A 237 -4.85 0.18 -18.06
N VAL A 238 -3.89 -0.08 -18.97
CA VAL A 238 -3.53 0.91 -20.00
C VAL A 238 -4.66 1.15 -20.98
N ALA A 239 -5.38 0.10 -21.42
CA ALA A 239 -6.53 0.27 -22.30
C ALA A 239 -7.61 1.14 -21.65
N VAL A 240 -7.92 0.92 -20.38
CA VAL A 240 -8.90 1.72 -19.63
C VAL A 240 -8.45 3.17 -19.49
N PHE A 241 -7.19 3.43 -19.15
CA PHE A 241 -6.70 4.80 -18.99
C PHE A 241 -6.64 5.55 -20.31
N ASN A 242 -6.21 4.89 -21.39
CA ASN A 242 -6.12 5.50 -22.71
C ASN A 242 -7.49 5.79 -23.34
N ASP A 243 -8.53 5.04 -22.94
CA ASP A 243 -9.92 5.30 -23.37
C ASP A 243 -10.52 6.56 -22.71
N ASP A 244 -9.91 7.10 -21.63
CA ASP A 244 -10.34 8.35 -20.98
C ASP A 244 -9.35 9.49 -21.31
N ARG A 245 -8.31 9.68 -20.50
CA ARG A 245 -7.37 10.81 -20.59
C ARG A 245 -5.91 10.35 -20.72
N GLY A 246 -5.65 9.06 -20.69
CA GLY A 246 -4.33 8.49 -20.64
C GLY A 246 -3.89 8.09 -19.24
N VAL A 247 -2.62 7.63 -19.11
CA VAL A 247 -2.10 7.11 -17.85
C VAL A 247 -1.82 8.24 -16.85
N PRO A 248 -2.47 8.27 -15.66
CA PRO A 248 -2.30 9.35 -14.69
C PRO A 248 -0.93 9.29 -13.99
N LEU A 249 -0.21 10.42 -13.93
CA LEU A 249 1.07 10.55 -13.25
C LEU A 249 0.98 10.16 -11.77
N ALA A 250 -0.09 10.59 -11.07
CA ALA A 250 -0.30 10.22 -9.67
C ALA A 250 -0.34 8.69 -9.45
N GLY A 251 -0.98 7.96 -10.38
CA GLY A 251 -0.99 6.49 -10.36
C GLY A 251 0.41 5.89 -10.55
N LEU A 252 1.22 6.47 -11.44
CA LEU A 252 2.61 6.05 -11.64
C LEU A 252 3.49 6.34 -10.42
N ILE A 253 3.30 7.50 -9.77
CA ILE A 253 4.00 7.84 -8.51
C ILE A 253 3.64 6.81 -7.42
N PHE A 254 2.36 6.52 -7.23
CA PHE A 254 1.91 5.50 -6.27
C PHE A 254 2.50 4.12 -6.57
N LEU A 255 2.42 3.67 -7.84
CA LEU A 255 3.03 2.41 -8.27
C LEU A 255 4.56 2.42 -8.04
N GLY A 256 5.22 3.55 -8.29
CA GLY A 256 6.64 3.74 -8.00
C GLY A 256 6.96 3.50 -6.53
N PHE A 257 6.19 4.06 -5.59
CA PHE A 257 6.35 3.80 -4.16
C PHE A 257 6.13 2.32 -3.81
N VAL A 258 5.13 1.66 -4.40
CA VAL A 258 4.91 0.21 -4.22
C VAL A 258 6.11 -0.59 -4.70
N LEU A 259 6.63 -0.31 -5.90
CA LEU A 259 7.76 -1.03 -6.48
C LEU A 259 9.06 -0.83 -5.70
N VAL A 260 9.36 0.42 -5.31
CA VAL A 260 10.55 0.75 -4.50
C VAL A 260 10.47 0.06 -3.14
N THR A 261 9.29 0.07 -2.50
CA THR A 261 9.11 -0.58 -1.20
C THR A 261 9.14 -2.10 -1.32
N ASP A 262 8.58 -2.70 -2.38
CA ASP A 262 8.70 -4.14 -2.63
C ASP A 262 10.17 -4.54 -2.86
N PHE A 263 10.93 -3.75 -3.62
CA PHE A 263 12.36 -3.96 -3.80
C PHE A 263 13.11 -3.83 -2.46
N LEU A 264 12.85 -2.78 -1.69
CA LEU A 264 13.47 -2.53 -0.39
C LEU A 264 13.21 -3.70 0.57
N THR A 265 11.96 -4.15 0.68
CA THR A 265 11.56 -5.19 1.64
C THR A 265 12.01 -6.57 1.22
N ARG A 266 11.99 -6.92 -0.08
CA ARG A 266 12.28 -8.28 -0.56
C ARG A 266 13.70 -8.50 -1.02
N ARG A 267 14.43 -7.45 -1.44
CA ARG A 267 15.74 -7.59 -2.09
C ARG A 267 16.91 -7.06 -1.25
N THR A 268 16.66 -6.31 -0.17
CA THR A 268 17.72 -5.71 0.63
C THR A 268 17.90 -6.42 1.99
N VAL A 269 19.07 -6.19 2.60
CA VAL A 269 19.34 -6.64 3.99
C VAL A 269 18.40 -5.92 4.95
N PHE A 270 18.12 -4.63 4.72
CA PHE A 270 17.23 -3.85 5.54
C PHE A 270 15.80 -4.43 5.56
N GLY A 271 15.28 -4.87 4.41
CA GLY A 271 13.98 -5.53 4.34
C GLY A 271 13.94 -6.83 5.15
N ARG A 272 14.98 -7.66 5.06
CA ARG A 272 15.08 -8.86 5.90
C ARG A 272 15.06 -8.53 7.40
N HIS A 273 15.73 -7.44 7.79
CA HIS A 273 15.69 -6.97 9.18
C HIS A 273 14.29 -6.51 9.61
N ILE A 274 13.51 -5.84 8.72
CA ILE A 274 12.12 -5.45 9.02
C ILE A 274 11.29 -6.70 9.36
N TYR A 275 11.31 -7.73 8.51
CA TYR A 275 10.55 -8.96 8.76
C TYR A 275 11.05 -9.71 10.02
N ALA A 276 12.35 -9.74 10.26
CA ALA A 276 12.92 -10.37 11.45
C ALA A 276 12.47 -9.66 12.74
N VAL A 277 12.53 -8.32 12.75
CA VAL A 277 12.09 -7.50 13.91
C VAL A 277 10.60 -7.66 14.13
N GLY A 278 9.78 -7.63 13.07
CA GLY A 278 8.34 -7.79 13.18
C GLY A 278 7.90 -9.20 13.56
N GLY A 279 8.70 -10.22 13.24
CA GLY A 279 8.45 -11.61 13.68
C GLY A 279 8.75 -11.81 15.15
N ASN A 280 9.91 -11.39 15.60
CA ASN A 280 10.33 -11.42 17.02
C ASN A 280 11.49 -10.44 17.24
N ALA A 281 11.18 -9.28 17.81
CA ALA A 281 12.17 -8.22 18.03
C ALA A 281 13.30 -8.64 19.00
N GLU A 282 13.00 -9.48 20.00
CA GLU A 282 13.99 -9.95 20.96
C GLU A 282 14.95 -10.98 20.33
N ALA A 283 14.43 -11.93 19.55
CA ALA A 283 15.25 -12.87 18.81
C ALA A 283 16.13 -12.15 17.76
N ALA A 284 15.56 -11.13 17.06
CA ALA A 284 16.31 -10.31 16.12
C ALA A 284 17.46 -9.56 16.80
N ARG A 285 17.23 -9.01 18.01
CA ARG A 285 18.27 -8.33 18.80
C ARG A 285 19.39 -9.29 19.19
N ARG A 286 19.05 -10.50 19.66
CA ARG A 286 20.04 -11.55 19.99
C ARG A 286 20.84 -12.02 18.78
N ALA A 287 20.26 -11.96 17.59
CA ALA A 287 20.94 -12.22 16.31
C ALA A 287 21.78 -11.03 15.81
N GLY A 288 21.96 -9.97 16.60
CA GLY A 288 22.81 -8.81 16.27
C GLY A 288 22.13 -7.73 15.42
N ILE A 289 20.81 -7.81 15.19
CA ILE A 289 20.08 -6.78 14.45
C ILE A 289 19.86 -5.56 15.35
N ARG A 290 20.21 -4.38 14.86
CA ARG A 290 19.97 -3.10 15.55
C ARG A 290 18.50 -2.70 15.43
N VAL A 291 17.63 -3.29 16.26
CA VAL A 291 16.17 -3.13 16.26
C VAL A 291 15.75 -1.66 16.28
N ASP A 292 16.37 -0.87 17.17
CA ASP A 292 16.04 0.56 17.32
C ASP A 292 16.30 1.35 16.03
N ARG A 293 17.41 1.05 15.33
CA ARG A 293 17.70 1.70 14.04
C ARG A 293 16.68 1.30 12.97
N VAL A 294 16.29 0.03 12.93
CA VAL A 294 15.30 -0.46 11.96
C VAL A 294 13.96 0.23 12.20
N ARG A 295 13.50 0.32 13.46
CA ARG A 295 12.26 1.01 13.82
C ARG A 295 12.30 2.49 13.43
N THR A 296 13.34 3.23 13.84
CA THR A 296 13.48 4.65 13.53
C THR A 296 13.44 4.91 12.03
N VAL A 297 14.20 4.16 11.23
CA VAL A 297 14.22 4.32 9.76
C VAL A 297 12.85 4.01 9.14
N VAL A 298 12.13 3.00 9.64
CA VAL A 298 10.79 2.68 9.16
C VAL A 298 9.80 3.82 9.46
N PHE A 299 9.84 4.43 10.66
CA PHE A 299 9.01 5.60 10.97
C PHE A 299 9.33 6.79 10.04
N VAL A 300 10.63 7.05 9.76
CA VAL A 300 11.03 8.09 8.80
C VAL A 300 10.45 7.81 7.42
N LEU A 301 10.62 6.59 6.90
CA LEU A 301 10.10 6.22 5.58
C LEU A 301 8.57 6.32 5.53
N ALA A 302 7.88 5.82 6.54
CA ALA A 302 6.42 5.84 6.60
C ALA A 302 5.86 7.26 6.62
N SER A 303 6.42 8.14 7.46
CA SER A 303 6.00 9.54 7.54
C SER A 303 6.37 10.34 6.28
N THR A 304 7.49 10.00 5.60
CA THR A 304 7.83 10.60 4.30
C THR A 304 6.83 10.17 3.22
N MET A 305 6.40 8.90 3.21
CA MET A 305 5.36 8.43 2.30
C MET A 305 4.00 9.04 2.63
N ALA A 306 3.70 9.27 3.92
CA ALA A 306 2.51 10.02 4.33
C ALA A 306 2.55 11.45 3.79
N ALA A 307 3.69 12.14 3.89
CA ALA A 307 3.89 13.46 3.32
C ALA A 307 3.68 13.47 1.79
N ALA A 308 4.27 12.50 1.07
CA ALA A 308 4.09 12.37 -0.38
C ALA A 308 2.61 12.15 -0.76
N GLY A 309 1.90 11.29 -0.02
CA GLY A 309 0.46 11.09 -0.21
C GLY A 309 -0.38 12.35 0.06
N GLY A 310 0.02 13.15 1.06
CA GLY A 310 -0.61 14.44 1.37
C GLY A 310 -0.38 15.49 0.28
N ILE A 311 0.80 15.55 -0.31
CA ILE A 311 1.13 16.40 -1.45
C ILE A 311 0.28 15.99 -2.68
N LEU A 312 0.17 14.69 -2.97
CA LEU A 312 -0.69 14.17 -4.04
C LEU A 312 -2.18 14.51 -3.77
N ALA A 313 -2.63 14.46 -2.51
CA ALA A 313 -3.98 14.84 -2.14
C ALA A 313 -4.22 16.34 -2.38
N ALA A 314 -3.30 17.22 -1.97
CA ALA A 314 -3.38 18.65 -2.18
C ALA A 314 -3.35 19.02 -3.67
N SER A 315 -2.49 18.34 -4.46
CA SER A 315 -2.48 18.47 -5.92
C SER A 315 -3.83 18.11 -6.55
N ARG A 316 -4.42 16.98 -6.14
CA ARG A 316 -5.69 16.50 -6.69
C ARG A 316 -6.88 17.41 -6.38
N VAL A 317 -6.97 17.93 -5.15
CA VAL A 317 -8.08 18.80 -4.73
C VAL A 317 -7.78 20.27 -4.94
N LEU A 318 -6.61 20.60 -5.47
CA LEU A 318 -6.10 21.95 -5.73
C LEU A 318 -6.11 22.85 -4.49
N ALA A 319 -6.06 22.27 -3.30
CA ALA A 319 -6.08 22.98 -2.03
C ALA A 319 -5.50 22.16 -0.88
N ALA A 320 -4.98 22.87 0.13
CA ALA A 320 -4.74 22.36 1.46
C ALA A 320 -5.66 23.09 2.45
N ASN A 321 -6.36 22.35 3.31
CA ASN A 321 -7.35 22.90 4.22
C ASN A 321 -7.32 22.20 5.59
N GLN A 322 -8.15 22.65 6.53
CA GLN A 322 -8.21 22.12 7.90
C GLN A 322 -8.62 20.65 7.97
N SER A 323 -9.32 20.12 6.96
CA SER A 323 -9.70 18.71 6.87
C SER A 323 -8.64 17.84 6.20
N SER A 324 -7.55 18.44 5.66
CA SER A 324 -6.47 17.71 4.99
C SER A 324 -5.84 16.71 5.96
N GLY A 325 -5.75 15.46 5.55
CA GLY A 325 -5.23 14.39 6.41
C GLY A 325 -6.19 13.92 7.50
N GLY A 326 -7.45 14.35 7.49
CA GLY A 326 -8.47 13.99 8.48
C GLY A 326 -8.72 12.49 8.61
N GLY A 327 -9.66 12.13 9.51
CA GLY A 327 -9.86 10.76 9.96
C GLY A 327 -10.15 9.73 8.86
N ASP A 328 -10.82 10.11 7.78
CA ASP A 328 -11.10 9.25 6.63
C ASP A 328 -9.81 8.83 5.87
N ILE A 329 -8.86 9.75 5.67
CA ILE A 329 -7.57 9.45 5.04
C ILE A 329 -6.76 8.47 5.90
N LEU A 330 -6.70 8.70 7.21
CA LEU A 330 -6.05 7.81 8.15
C LEU A 330 -6.66 6.41 8.11
N LEU A 331 -8.00 6.34 8.26
CA LEU A 331 -8.73 5.08 8.32
C LEU A 331 -8.62 4.30 7.00
N ASN A 332 -8.77 4.97 5.86
CA ASN A 332 -8.65 4.35 4.55
C ASN A 332 -7.23 3.83 4.29
N SER A 333 -6.20 4.55 4.74
CA SER A 333 -4.81 4.12 4.58
C SER A 333 -4.48 2.89 5.41
N ILE A 334 -4.94 2.83 6.68
CA ILE A 334 -4.77 1.66 7.55
C ILE A 334 -5.61 0.49 7.02
N ALA A 335 -6.88 0.75 6.67
CA ALA A 335 -7.76 -0.26 6.12
C ALA A 335 -7.19 -0.88 4.83
N ALA A 336 -6.64 -0.07 3.93
CA ALA A 336 -5.99 -0.55 2.72
C ALA A 336 -4.79 -1.47 3.03
N ALA A 337 -3.92 -1.11 3.98
CA ALA A 337 -2.79 -1.96 4.36
C ALA A 337 -3.25 -3.32 4.93
N VAL A 338 -4.27 -3.31 5.80
CA VAL A 338 -4.77 -4.50 6.50
C VAL A 338 -5.60 -5.39 5.57
N ILE A 339 -6.59 -4.82 4.86
CA ILE A 339 -7.43 -5.54 3.90
C ILE A 339 -6.57 -6.15 2.79
N GLY A 340 -5.55 -5.44 2.34
CA GLY A 340 -4.59 -5.95 1.36
C GLY A 340 -3.73 -7.12 1.85
N GLY A 341 -3.80 -7.50 3.14
CA GLY A 341 -3.19 -8.70 3.70
C GLY A 341 -1.91 -8.45 4.50
N THR A 342 -1.66 -7.22 4.96
CA THR A 342 -0.59 -6.95 5.93
C THR A 342 -1.09 -7.23 7.34
N SER A 343 -0.35 -8.06 8.08
CA SER A 343 -0.73 -8.44 9.44
C SER A 343 -0.55 -7.28 10.41
N LEU A 344 -1.56 -7.07 11.27
CA LEU A 344 -1.49 -6.11 12.39
C LEU A 344 -0.49 -6.52 13.47
N PHE A 345 -0.05 -7.79 13.46
CA PHE A 345 0.84 -8.36 14.48
C PHE A 345 2.32 -8.42 14.05
N GLY A 346 2.64 -7.86 12.88
CA GLY A 346 3.99 -7.84 12.35
C GLY A 346 4.44 -9.09 11.59
N GLY A 347 5.60 -9.00 10.98
CA GLY A 347 6.30 -10.10 10.32
C GLY A 347 5.71 -10.60 8.99
N ARG A 348 4.53 -10.10 8.58
CA ARG A 348 3.83 -10.56 7.35
C ARG A 348 3.15 -9.42 6.63
N GLY A 349 3.28 -9.41 5.32
CA GLY A 349 2.71 -8.41 4.42
C GLY A 349 3.63 -8.15 3.24
N SER A 350 3.24 -7.25 2.37
CA SER A 350 4.04 -6.79 1.24
C SER A 350 3.58 -5.41 0.80
N ALA A 351 4.42 -4.67 0.08
CA ALA A 351 4.04 -3.37 -0.49
C ALA A 351 2.81 -3.48 -1.41
N TRP A 352 2.62 -4.62 -2.08
CA TRP A 352 1.46 -4.89 -2.93
C TRP A 352 0.13 -4.95 -2.15
N SER A 353 0.19 -5.20 -0.82
CA SER A 353 -0.99 -5.10 0.04
C SER A 353 -1.59 -3.70 0.01
N ALA A 354 -0.75 -2.64 0.00
CA ALA A 354 -1.24 -1.27 -0.11
C ALA A 354 -2.02 -1.04 -1.40
N LEU A 355 -1.53 -1.54 -2.55
CA LEU A 355 -2.21 -1.40 -3.83
C LEU A 355 -3.56 -2.16 -3.86
N LEU A 356 -3.54 -3.44 -3.49
CA LEU A 356 -4.76 -4.27 -3.49
C LEU A 356 -5.81 -3.73 -2.53
N GLY A 357 -5.40 -3.36 -1.33
CA GLY A 357 -6.31 -2.80 -0.33
C GLY A 357 -6.82 -1.42 -0.70
N ALA A 358 -5.98 -0.55 -1.30
CA ALA A 358 -6.41 0.75 -1.80
C ALA A 358 -7.43 0.60 -2.93
N LEU A 359 -7.26 -0.39 -3.83
CA LEU A 359 -8.27 -0.72 -4.83
C LEU A 359 -9.61 -1.14 -4.18
N VAL A 360 -9.59 -1.98 -3.14
CA VAL A 360 -10.82 -2.40 -2.46
C VAL A 360 -11.50 -1.22 -1.78
N ILE A 361 -10.79 -0.51 -0.90
CA ILE A 361 -11.34 0.61 -0.13
C ILE A 361 -11.78 1.75 -1.04
N GLY A 362 -10.94 2.11 -2.02
CA GLY A 362 -11.25 3.14 -3.00
C GLY A 362 -12.46 2.77 -3.85
N SER A 363 -12.59 1.50 -4.28
CA SER A 363 -13.76 1.03 -5.02
C SER A 363 -15.05 1.09 -4.20
N ILE A 364 -14.99 0.78 -2.89
CA ILE A 364 -16.13 0.92 -1.99
C ILE A 364 -16.52 2.38 -1.85
N ALA A 365 -15.56 3.26 -1.56
CA ALA A 365 -15.81 4.69 -1.39
C ALA A 365 -16.37 5.31 -2.68
N ASN A 366 -15.70 5.09 -3.81
CA ASN A 366 -16.12 5.59 -5.13
C ASN A 366 -17.47 5.03 -5.56
N GLY A 367 -17.72 3.72 -5.39
CA GLY A 367 -19.00 3.11 -5.71
C GLY A 367 -20.16 3.68 -4.88
N MET A 368 -19.92 3.91 -3.57
CA MET A 368 -20.93 4.56 -2.72
C MET A 368 -21.18 6.01 -3.11
N ASP A 369 -20.17 6.75 -3.59
CA ASP A 369 -20.33 8.08 -4.15
C ASP A 369 -21.21 8.06 -5.40
N LEU A 370 -20.97 7.13 -6.31
CA LEU A 370 -21.74 6.99 -7.55
C LEU A 370 -23.22 6.64 -7.34
N ILE A 371 -23.54 5.88 -6.28
CA ILE A 371 -24.93 5.57 -5.93
C ILE A 371 -25.55 6.58 -4.95
N GLY A 372 -24.86 7.71 -4.71
CA GLY A 372 -25.37 8.81 -3.91
C GLY A 372 -25.51 8.53 -2.42
N GLN A 373 -24.72 7.59 -1.88
CA GLN A 373 -24.77 7.27 -0.44
C GLN A 373 -24.21 8.41 0.41
N LYS A 374 -24.87 8.67 1.53
CA LYS A 374 -24.44 9.69 2.50
C LYS A 374 -23.15 9.27 3.22
N SER A 375 -22.40 10.25 3.71
CA SER A 375 -21.12 10.04 4.39
C SER A 375 -21.22 9.16 5.64
N ASP A 376 -22.35 9.23 6.37
CA ASP A 376 -22.61 8.38 7.55
C ASP A 376 -22.59 6.88 7.20
N ILE A 377 -23.28 6.49 6.11
CA ILE A 377 -23.29 5.10 5.61
C ILE A 377 -21.90 4.70 5.15
N LYS A 378 -21.15 5.59 4.45
CA LYS A 378 -19.79 5.30 4.01
C LYS A 378 -18.86 4.97 5.17
N PHE A 379 -18.91 5.76 6.25
CA PHE A 379 -18.10 5.50 7.45
C PHE A 379 -18.48 4.18 8.12
N MET A 380 -19.79 3.87 8.24
CA MET A 380 -20.24 2.60 8.82
C MET A 380 -19.76 1.41 7.98
N VAL A 381 -19.90 1.46 6.67
CA VAL A 381 -19.44 0.39 5.76
C VAL A 381 -17.92 0.21 5.82
N THR A 382 -17.16 1.30 5.74
CA THR A 382 -15.70 1.25 5.82
C THR A 382 -15.23 0.66 7.16
N GLY A 383 -15.84 1.07 8.26
CA GLY A 383 -15.56 0.53 9.60
C GLY A 383 -15.89 -0.97 9.71
N ALA A 384 -17.02 -1.39 9.17
CA ALA A 384 -17.39 -2.81 9.14
C ALA A 384 -16.42 -3.65 8.31
N VAL A 385 -16.02 -3.17 7.14
CA VAL A 385 -15.05 -3.86 6.26
C VAL A 385 -13.68 -3.97 6.94
N LEU A 386 -13.22 -2.91 7.61
CA LEU A 386 -11.97 -2.93 8.38
C LEU A 386 -12.03 -3.95 9.52
N LEU A 387 -13.14 -3.98 10.29
CA LEU A 387 -13.32 -4.92 11.38
C LEU A 387 -13.34 -6.37 10.88
N LEU A 388 -14.02 -6.64 9.77
CA LEU A 388 -14.04 -7.96 9.14
C LEU A 388 -12.63 -8.40 8.70
N ALA A 389 -11.86 -7.51 8.06
CA ALA A 389 -10.50 -7.81 7.64
C ALA A 389 -9.58 -8.10 8.85
N ALA A 390 -9.65 -7.29 9.90
CA ALA A 390 -8.88 -7.49 11.13
C ALA A 390 -9.27 -8.81 11.83
N THR A 391 -10.58 -9.17 11.82
CA THR A 391 -11.07 -10.43 12.36
C THR A 391 -10.52 -11.63 11.59
N ILE A 392 -10.52 -11.57 10.26
CA ILE A 392 -9.95 -12.63 9.39
C ILE A 392 -8.45 -12.81 9.69
N ASP A 393 -7.68 -11.73 9.83
CA ASP A 393 -6.25 -11.82 10.18
C ASP A 393 -6.04 -12.46 11.57
N ALA A 394 -6.81 -12.04 12.56
CA ALA A 394 -6.74 -12.57 13.93
C ALA A 394 -7.08 -14.07 13.99
N VAL A 395 -8.16 -14.51 13.32
CA VAL A 395 -8.56 -15.92 13.25
C VAL A 395 -7.53 -16.76 12.50
N SER A 396 -7.04 -16.26 11.36
CA SER A 396 -5.98 -16.92 10.59
C SER A 396 -4.70 -17.10 11.41
N ARG A 397 -4.34 -16.12 12.23
CA ARG A 397 -3.20 -16.22 13.15
C ARG A 397 -3.39 -17.31 14.21
N ARG A 398 -4.58 -17.37 14.84
CA ARG A 398 -4.89 -18.43 15.82
C ARG A 398 -4.75 -19.82 15.22
N GLY A 399 -5.25 -20.04 14.01
CA GLY A 399 -5.12 -21.30 13.29
C GLY A 399 -3.66 -21.71 13.04
N ARG A 400 -2.78 -20.76 12.74
CA ARG A 400 -1.34 -21.01 12.54
C ARG A 400 -0.61 -21.32 13.83
N LEU A 401 -0.90 -20.60 14.92
CA LEU A 401 -0.34 -20.88 16.25
C LEU A 401 -0.71 -22.29 16.71
N ALA A 402 -1.95 -22.70 16.53
CA ALA A 402 -2.44 -24.04 16.86
C ALA A 402 -1.76 -25.15 16.03
N SER A 403 -1.28 -24.83 14.80
CA SER A 403 -0.57 -25.76 13.92
C SER A 403 0.96 -25.77 14.09
N GLY A 404 1.51 -25.06 15.07
CA GLY A 404 2.95 -24.97 15.33
C GLY A 404 3.76 -24.22 14.26
N ARG A 405 3.12 -23.38 13.46
CA ARG A 405 3.68 -22.64 12.31
C ARG A 405 3.71 -21.12 12.52
N ALA A 406 3.81 -20.66 13.75
CA ALA A 406 3.87 -19.22 14.08
C ALA A 406 5.26 -18.64 13.84
#